data_7e6ff50620873542e526aa2099f7d33f
#
_entry.id   7e6ff50620873542e526aa2099f7d33f
#
_cell.length_a   1.000
_cell.length_b   1.000
_cell.length_c   1.000
_cell.angle_alpha   90.00
_cell.angle_beta   90.00
_cell.angle_gamma   90.00
#
_symmetry.space_group_name_H-M   'P 1'
#
loop_
_entity.id
_entity.type
_entity.pdbx_description
1 polymer ?
#
loop_
_entity_poly.entity_id
_entity_poly.type
_entity_poly.pdbx_seq_one_letter_code
_entity_poly.pdbx_strand_id
1 'polypeptide(L)'
;MLAAVLFLFVFSSVDAASAELIEREYSGIIGEAVKKYPYISASGVKKLIDPALIKAVIYVESRGKADAKSMAGAYGITQIMPQTAKLLGCDYKTLNVPENAVGCSVKFLAALLSYNKGDLVKSLSGYNGGTYSTETKPTDKDGSLAGKIYENPETKRYVVSVLRMFEFFKGFGKAKKYE
;
A
#
# COMPACT_ATOMS: atom_id res chain seq x y z
N MET A 1 -8.75 -27.95 15.53
CA MET A 1 -9.17 -28.29 14.15
C MET A 1 -10.00 -27.20 13.46
N LEU A 2 -10.89 -26.44 14.14
CA LEU A 2 -11.71 -25.39 13.49
C LEU A 2 -10.90 -24.19 12.95
N ALA A 3 -9.81 -23.78 13.62
CA ALA A 3 -8.99 -22.64 13.21
C ALA A 3 -8.20 -22.87 11.90
N ALA A 4 -7.77 -24.10 11.64
CA ALA A 4 -7.06 -24.46 10.42
C ALA A 4 -7.99 -24.50 9.19
N VAL A 5 -9.25 -24.89 9.38
CA VAL A 5 -10.25 -24.93 8.29
C VAL A 5 -10.70 -23.52 7.91
N LEU A 6 -10.83 -22.60 8.88
CA LEU A 6 -11.14 -21.19 8.60
C LEU A 6 -10.01 -20.49 7.84
N PHE A 7 -8.76 -20.84 8.14
CA PHE A 7 -7.57 -20.32 7.45
C PHE A 7 -7.55 -20.76 5.96
N LEU A 8 -7.91 -21.98 5.66
CA LEU A 8 -8.01 -22.51 4.30
C LEU A 8 -9.12 -21.85 3.46
N PHE A 9 -10.26 -21.50 4.06
CA PHE A 9 -11.39 -20.89 3.33
C PHE A 9 -11.16 -19.42 2.94
N VAL A 10 -10.35 -18.66 3.72
CA VAL A 10 -10.02 -17.26 3.41
C VAL A 10 -9.00 -17.16 2.27
N PHE A 11 -8.22 -18.21 2.01
CA PHE A 11 -7.14 -18.25 1.02
C PHE A 11 -7.55 -18.78 -0.36
N SER A 12 -8.76 -19.30 -0.54
CA SER A 12 -9.22 -19.81 -1.85
C SER A 12 -9.34 -18.73 -2.94
N SER A 13 -9.14 -17.45 -2.61
CA SER A 13 -9.19 -16.32 -3.55
C SER A 13 -7.86 -15.59 -3.72
N VAL A 14 -6.79 -16.01 -3.01
CA VAL A 14 -5.47 -15.40 -3.18
C VAL A 14 -4.76 -16.12 -4.33
N ASP A 15 -4.33 -15.35 -5.33
CA ASP A 15 -3.45 -15.85 -6.37
C ASP A 15 -2.04 -16.08 -5.77
N ALA A 16 -1.76 -17.34 -5.46
CA ALA A 16 -0.52 -17.77 -4.82
C ALA A 16 0.72 -17.43 -5.69
N ALA A 17 0.61 -17.54 -7.02
CA ALA A 17 1.71 -17.26 -7.92
C ALA A 17 2.12 -15.77 -7.85
N SER A 18 1.15 -14.86 -7.83
CA SER A 18 1.41 -13.43 -7.63
C SER A 18 2.01 -13.12 -6.25
N ALA A 19 1.54 -13.79 -5.21
CA ALA A 19 2.07 -13.58 -3.87
C ALA A 19 3.53 -14.08 -3.75
N GLU A 20 3.85 -15.23 -4.31
CA GLU A 20 5.21 -15.77 -4.36
C GLU A 20 6.15 -14.92 -5.21
N LEU A 21 5.68 -14.41 -6.35
CA LEU A 21 6.41 -13.46 -7.17
C LEU A 21 6.80 -12.22 -6.34
N ILE A 22 5.83 -11.62 -5.65
CA ILE A 22 6.05 -10.41 -4.84
C ILE A 22 7.05 -10.69 -3.71
N GLU A 23 6.92 -11.83 -3.04
CA GLU A 23 7.84 -12.24 -1.97
C GLU A 23 9.27 -12.43 -2.49
N ARG A 24 9.43 -13.11 -3.60
CA ARG A 24 10.74 -13.45 -4.16
C ARG A 24 11.45 -12.25 -4.77
N GLU A 25 10.74 -11.48 -5.62
CA GLU A 25 11.36 -10.43 -6.44
C GLU A 25 11.47 -9.09 -5.72
N TYR A 26 10.49 -8.76 -4.85
CA TYR A 26 10.37 -7.40 -4.35
C TYR A 26 10.70 -7.23 -2.86
N SER A 27 10.89 -8.31 -2.08
CA SER A 27 11.19 -8.19 -0.64
C SER A 27 12.44 -7.39 -0.34
N GLY A 28 13.49 -7.53 -1.13
CA GLY A 28 14.75 -6.79 -0.95
C GLY A 28 14.57 -5.29 -1.14
N ILE A 29 14.03 -4.87 -2.29
CA ILE A 29 13.81 -3.45 -2.61
C ILE A 29 12.80 -2.79 -1.67
N ILE A 30 11.79 -3.52 -1.21
CA ILE A 30 10.83 -3.06 -0.20
C ILE A 30 11.57 -2.80 1.12
N GLY A 31 12.42 -3.74 1.56
CA GLY A 31 13.19 -3.61 2.79
C GLY A 31 14.08 -2.36 2.81
N GLU A 32 14.73 -2.03 1.69
CA GLU A 32 15.53 -0.82 1.57
C GLU A 32 14.67 0.45 1.53
N ALA A 33 13.55 0.42 0.81
CA ALA A 33 12.68 1.59 0.69
C ALA A 33 12.05 1.98 2.05
N VAL A 34 11.60 1.01 2.86
CA VAL A 34 10.97 1.31 4.16
C VAL A 34 11.99 1.89 5.16
N LYS A 35 13.27 1.50 5.08
CA LYS A 35 14.34 2.12 5.88
C LYS A 35 14.58 3.57 5.47
N LYS A 36 14.51 3.85 4.17
CA LYS A 36 14.77 5.18 3.61
C LYS A 36 13.67 6.19 3.94
N TYR A 37 12.42 5.75 4.05
CA TYR A 37 11.26 6.61 4.22
C TYR A 37 10.44 6.24 5.48
N PRO A 38 10.93 6.56 6.71
CA PRO A 38 10.14 6.39 7.93
C PRO A 38 8.98 7.39 7.98
N TYR A 39 7.93 7.06 8.73
CA TYR A 39 6.85 8.00 9.05
C TYR A 39 6.91 8.47 10.50
N ILE A 40 6.24 9.59 10.80
CA ILE A 40 6.11 10.11 12.16
C ILE A 40 4.78 9.66 12.75
N SER A 41 4.84 8.93 13.86
CA SER A 41 3.63 8.47 14.57
C SER A 41 2.98 9.60 15.38
N ALA A 42 1.78 9.33 15.94
CA ALA A 42 1.08 10.27 16.81
C ALA A 42 1.91 10.72 18.04
N SER A 43 2.81 9.87 18.52
CA SER A 43 3.73 10.18 19.63
C SER A 43 4.99 10.95 19.18
N GLY A 44 5.10 11.38 17.91
CA GLY A 44 6.28 12.06 17.36
C GLY A 44 7.47 11.12 17.07
N VAL A 45 7.33 9.83 17.27
CA VAL A 45 8.39 8.85 17.06
C VAL A 45 8.45 8.41 15.60
N LYS A 46 9.67 8.35 15.05
CA LYS A 46 9.92 7.73 13.73
C LYS A 46 9.64 6.24 13.78
N LYS A 47 8.83 5.75 12.84
CA LYS A 47 8.51 4.34 12.67
C LYS A 47 8.72 3.92 11.22
N LEU A 48 9.09 2.67 11.01
CA LEU A 48 9.16 2.07 9.68
C LEU A 48 7.78 1.50 9.30
N ILE A 49 7.47 1.56 8.02
CA ILE A 49 6.32 0.84 7.47
C ILE A 49 6.66 -0.65 7.46
N ASP A 50 5.71 -1.49 7.88
CA ASP A 50 5.88 -2.94 7.80
C ASP A 50 6.02 -3.35 6.31
N PRO A 51 7.09 -4.06 5.92
CA PRO A 51 7.28 -4.53 4.54
C PRO A 51 6.09 -5.35 4.01
N ALA A 52 5.40 -6.09 4.85
CA ALA A 52 4.20 -6.84 4.48
C ALA A 52 3.07 -5.93 3.98
N LEU A 53 2.97 -4.70 4.48
CA LEU A 53 1.99 -3.73 4.02
C LEU A 53 2.28 -3.28 2.57
N ILE A 54 3.54 -3.05 2.23
CA ILE A 54 3.92 -2.68 0.86
C ILE A 54 3.67 -3.84 -0.11
N LYS A 55 3.97 -5.08 0.29
CA LYS A 55 3.61 -6.29 -0.48
C LYS A 55 2.11 -6.37 -0.74
N ALA A 56 1.30 -6.07 0.29
CA ALA A 56 -0.15 -6.03 0.17
C ALA A 56 -0.63 -4.97 -0.83
N VAL A 57 -0.07 -3.77 -0.79
CA VAL A 57 -0.34 -2.70 -1.77
C VAL A 57 0.02 -3.18 -3.18
N ILE A 58 1.23 -3.69 -3.42
CA ILE A 58 1.65 -4.22 -4.73
C ILE A 58 0.68 -5.29 -5.23
N TYR A 59 0.28 -6.21 -4.35
CA TYR A 59 -0.64 -7.27 -4.71
C TYR A 59 -2.01 -6.72 -5.16
N VAL A 60 -2.58 -5.78 -4.43
CA VAL A 60 -3.90 -5.21 -4.75
C VAL A 60 -3.84 -4.34 -6.00
N GLU A 61 -2.78 -3.57 -6.18
CA GLU A 61 -2.63 -2.62 -7.29
C GLU A 61 -2.35 -3.29 -8.64
N SER A 62 -1.47 -4.29 -8.68
CA SER A 62 -1.00 -4.83 -9.95
C SER A 62 -0.78 -6.35 -9.99
N ARG A 63 -0.93 -7.06 -8.89
CA ARG A 63 -0.48 -8.47 -8.75
C ARG A 63 1.01 -8.65 -9.03
N GLY A 64 1.81 -7.60 -8.81
CA GLY A 64 3.26 -7.61 -9.05
C GLY A 64 3.67 -7.35 -10.52
N LYS A 65 2.78 -6.86 -11.38
CA LYS A 65 3.10 -6.52 -12.77
C LYS A 65 3.81 -5.16 -12.82
N ALA A 66 5.10 -5.16 -13.17
CA ALA A 66 5.94 -3.96 -13.15
C ALA A 66 5.51 -2.90 -14.17
N ASP A 67 4.98 -3.30 -15.31
CA ASP A 67 4.54 -2.45 -16.41
C ASP A 67 3.04 -2.15 -16.40
N ALA A 68 2.33 -2.47 -15.31
CA ALA A 68 0.90 -2.25 -15.20
C ALA A 68 0.55 -0.78 -15.40
N LYS A 69 -0.46 -0.51 -16.25
CA LYS A 69 -0.96 0.83 -16.52
C LYS A 69 -2.48 0.82 -16.52
N SER A 70 -3.09 1.68 -15.70
CA SER A 70 -4.54 1.82 -15.67
C SER A 70 -5.04 2.78 -16.77
N MET A 71 -6.33 2.70 -17.09
CA MET A 71 -6.97 3.66 -18.00
C MET A 71 -6.92 5.10 -17.48
N ALA A 72 -6.89 5.28 -16.15
CA ALA A 72 -6.75 6.59 -15.51
C ALA A 72 -5.30 7.11 -15.53
N GLY A 73 -4.33 6.32 -15.99
CA GLY A 73 -2.92 6.69 -16.06
C GLY A 73 -2.10 6.34 -14.82
N ALA A 74 -2.60 5.54 -13.90
CA ALA A 74 -1.74 5.00 -12.83
C ALA A 74 -0.71 4.03 -13.44
N TYR A 75 0.55 4.02 -12.91
CA TYR A 75 1.63 3.28 -13.54
C TYR A 75 2.52 2.53 -12.54
N GLY A 76 3.06 1.39 -13.00
CA GLY A 76 3.98 0.53 -12.28
C GLY A 76 3.31 -0.40 -11.26
N ILE A 77 4.12 -1.18 -10.56
CA ILE A 77 3.63 -2.21 -9.63
C ILE A 77 2.78 -1.67 -8.47
N THR A 78 2.91 -0.38 -8.15
CA THR A 78 2.22 0.29 -7.05
C THR A 78 1.18 1.31 -7.53
N GLN A 79 0.93 1.38 -8.85
CA GLN A 79 -0.10 2.19 -9.50
C GLN A 79 -0.09 3.67 -9.06
N ILE A 80 1.07 4.32 -9.13
CA ILE A 80 1.20 5.74 -8.80
C ILE A 80 0.67 6.60 -9.94
N MET A 81 -0.19 7.57 -9.62
CA MET A 81 -0.71 8.55 -10.58
C MET A 81 0.36 9.60 -10.95
N PRO A 82 0.31 10.17 -12.19
CA PRO A 82 1.27 11.20 -12.63
C PRO A 82 1.37 12.40 -11.68
N GLN A 83 0.23 12.87 -11.18
CA GLN A 83 0.18 14.00 -10.26
C GLN A 83 0.83 13.66 -8.90
N THR A 84 0.59 12.46 -8.39
CA THR A 84 1.21 11.97 -7.16
C THR A 84 2.72 11.84 -7.32
N ALA A 85 3.19 11.26 -8.44
CA ALA A 85 4.61 11.18 -8.75
C ALA A 85 5.27 12.58 -8.76
N LYS A 86 4.66 13.55 -9.45
CA LYS A 86 5.13 14.94 -9.48
C LYS A 86 5.20 15.58 -8.10
N LEU A 87 4.14 15.42 -7.28
CA LEU A 87 4.09 15.94 -5.91
C LEU A 87 5.22 15.39 -5.04
N LEU A 88 5.53 14.12 -5.21
CA LEU A 88 6.56 13.42 -4.44
C LEU A 88 7.96 13.59 -5.02
N GLY A 89 8.12 14.27 -6.18
CA GLY A 89 9.41 14.37 -6.88
C GLY A 89 9.91 13.03 -7.42
N CYS A 90 8.99 12.12 -7.78
CA CYS A 90 9.30 10.86 -8.48
C CYS A 90 9.22 11.09 -9.99
N ASP A 91 10.08 10.41 -10.75
CA ASP A 91 9.95 10.41 -12.21
C ASP A 91 8.90 9.37 -12.63
N TYR A 92 7.72 9.85 -13.05
CA TYR A 92 6.62 9.00 -13.49
C TYR A 92 7.02 8.06 -14.63
N LYS A 93 7.91 8.49 -15.54
CA LYS A 93 8.32 7.70 -16.69
C LYS A 93 9.11 6.44 -16.33
N THR A 94 9.69 6.41 -15.14
CA THR A 94 10.51 5.30 -14.64
C THR A 94 9.78 4.39 -13.66
N LEU A 95 8.47 4.56 -13.44
CA LEU A 95 7.69 3.75 -12.49
C LEU A 95 7.44 2.31 -12.94
N ASN A 96 7.82 1.92 -14.17
CA ASN A 96 7.92 0.53 -14.60
C ASN A 96 9.16 -0.18 -14.04
N VAL A 97 10.11 0.56 -13.49
CA VAL A 97 11.25 0.01 -12.75
C VAL A 97 10.81 -0.22 -11.31
N PRO A 98 10.80 -1.47 -10.82
CA PRO A 98 10.24 -1.80 -9.50
C PRO A 98 10.82 -0.99 -8.35
N GLU A 99 12.13 -0.74 -8.34
CA GLU A 99 12.82 0.05 -7.32
C GLU A 99 12.26 1.47 -7.23
N ASN A 100 12.01 2.10 -8.39
CA ASN A 100 11.48 3.45 -8.46
C ASN A 100 10.01 3.49 -8.00
N ALA A 101 9.20 2.55 -8.46
CA ALA A 101 7.79 2.44 -8.08
C ALA A 101 7.64 2.18 -6.58
N VAL A 102 8.38 1.20 -6.03
CA VAL A 102 8.37 0.89 -4.60
C VAL A 102 8.87 2.09 -3.78
N GLY A 103 9.98 2.71 -4.18
CA GLY A 103 10.50 3.90 -3.49
C GLY A 103 9.49 5.04 -3.45
N CYS A 104 8.80 5.32 -4.57
CA CYS A 104 7.77 6.34 -4.65
C CYS A 104 6.55 6.00 -3.79
N SER A 105 6.09 4.75 -3.84
CA SER A 105 4.96 4.26 -3.06
C SER A 105 5.22 4.32 -1.55
N VAL A 106 6.39 3.87 -1.08
CA VAL A 106 6.77 3.95 0.33
C VAL A 106 6.84 5.40 0.79
N LYS A 107 7.44 6.28 -0.01
CA LYS A 107 7.48 7.74 0.27
C LYS A 107 6.06 8.32 0.40
N PHE A 108 5.15 7.94 -0.50
CA PHE A 108 3.76 8.39 -0.46
C PHE A 108 3.04 7.88 0.80
N LEU A 109 3.10 6.59 1.06
CA LEU A 109 2.44 6.01 2.23
C LEU A 109 3.02 6.52 3.56
N ALA A 110 4.34 6.76 3.63
CA ALA A 110 4.98 7.39 4.80
C ALA A 110 4.47 8.81 5.05
N ALA A 111 4.28 9.60 3.98
CA ALA A 111 3.70 10.93 4.08
C ALA A 111 2.24 10.88 4.59
N LEU A 112 1.43 9.97 4.04
CA LEU A 112 0.05 9.77 4.47
C LEU A 112 -0.05 9.27 5.93
N LEU A 113 0.80 8.33 6.33
CA LEU A 113 0.86 7.84 7.71
C LEU A 113 1.30 8.95 8.68
N SER A 114 2.25 9.78 8.29
CA SER A 114 2.67 10.93 9.11
C SER A 114 1.53 11.94 9.26
N TYR A 115 0.86 12.29 8.16
CA TYR A 115 -0.28 13.20 8.15
C TYR A 115 -1.44 12.67 9.02
N ASN A 116 -1.78 11.40 8.87
CA ASN A 116 -2.83 10.73 9.62
C ASN A 116 -2.38 10.19 10.99
N LYS A 117 -1.22 10.62 11.51
CA LYS A 117 -0.71 10.24 12.84
C LYS A 117 -0.61 8.72 13.06
N GLY A 118 -0.35 7.97 11.99
CA GLY A 118 -0.25 6.51 11.99
C GLY A 118 -1.57 5.76 11.78
N ASP A 119 -2.69 6.47 11.53
CA ASP A 119 -3.97 5.82 11.19
C ASP A 119 -3.85 5.15 9.81
N LEU A 120 -3.79 3.82 9.83
CA LEU A 120 -3.58 3.02 8.63
C LEU A 120 -4.77 3.07 7.68
N VAL A 121 -5.99 3.04 8.21
CA VAL A 121 -7.22 3.06 7.39
C VAL A 121 -7.33 4.37 6.63
N LYS A 122 -7.14 5.50 7.32
CA LYS A 122 -7.12 6.82 6.69
C LYS A 122 -6.01 6.95 5.66
N SER A 123 -4.84 6.42 5.95
CA SER A 123 -3.69 6.49 5.04
C SER A 123 -3.90 5.67 3.77
N LEU A 124 -4.44 4.46 3.88
CA LEU A 124 -4.81 3.64 2.73
C LEU A 124 -5.96 4.26 1.92
N SER A 125 -6.94 4.88 2.60
CA SER A 125 -8.01 5.64 1.92
C SER A 125 -7.42 6.80 1.11
N GLY A 126 -6.46 7.53 1.67
CA GLY A 126 -5.74 8.59 0.97
C GLY A 126 -4.89 8.09 -0.20
N TYR A 127 -4.29 6.93 -0.06
CA TYR A 127 -3.48 6.31 -1.12
C TYR A 127 -4.33 6.01 -2.37
N ASN A 128 -5.49 5.39 -2.20
CA ASN A 128 -6.40 5.05 -3.30
C ASN A 128 -7.21 6.27 -3.78
N GLY A 129 -7.71 7.08 -2.86
CA GLY A 129 -8.62 8.19 -3.15
C GLY A 129 -7.96 9.51 -3.56
N GLY A 130 -6.61 9.59 -3.59
CA GLY A 130 -5.90 10.78 -4.08
C GLY A 130 -5.98 12.00 -3.17
N THR A 131 -6.08 11.86 -1.88
CA THR A 131 -6.28 12.94 -0.89
C THR A 131 -5.10 13.88 -0.68
N TYR A 132 -4.03 13.74 -1.39
CA TYR A 132 -2.88 14.65 -1.28
C TYR A 132 -2.97 15.81 -2.29
N SER A 133 -4.15 16.42 -2.41
CA SER A 133 -4.29 17.70 -3.10
C SER A 133 -4.22 18.81 -2.06
N THR A 134 -3.19 19.64 -2.15
CA THR A 134 -3.03 20.85 -1.32
C THR A 134 -4.13 21.89 -1.51
N GLU A 135 -5.07 21.66 -2.43
CA GLU A 135 -6.15 22.58 -2.78
C GLU A 135 -7.50 22.26 -2.12
N THR A 136 -7.68 21.04 -1.60
CA THR A 136 -8.91 20.71 -0.85
C THR A 136 -8.67 20.87 0.65
N LYS A 137 -8.97 22.06 1.16
CA LYS A 137 -9.13 22.26 2.61
C LYS A 137 -10.23 21.31 3.10
N PRO A 138 -10.05 20.60 4.23
CA PRO A 138 -11.09 19.80 4.82
C PRO A 138 -12.32 20.69 5.08
N THR A 139 -13.43 20.42 4.41
CA THR A 139 -14.68 21.17 4.61
C THR A 139 -15.56 20.54 5.66
N ASP A 140 -15.11 19.46 6.28
CA ASP A 140 -15.87 18.71 7.27
C ASP A 140 -15.69 19.29 8.67
N LYS A 141 -16.78 19.38 9.43
CA LYS A 141 -16.78 19.89 10.82
C LYS A 141 -15.86 19.10 11.76
N ASP A 142 -15.47 17.86 11.39
CA ASP A 142 -14.54 17.00 12.12
C ASP A 142 -13.13 16.96 11.54
N GLY A 143 -12.87 17.71 10.46
CA GLY A 143 -11.56 17.75 9.79
C GLY A 143 -11.16 16.48 9.05
N SER A 144 -12.09 15.55 8.82
CA SER A 144 -11.83 14.23 8.27
C SER A 144 -12.21 14.11 6.79
N LEU A 145 -11.32 14.56 5.90
CA LEU A 145 -11.44 14.23 4.46
C LEU A 145 -11.39 12.69 4.24
N ALA A 146 -10.66 11.98 5.10
CA ALA A 146 -10.58 10.52 5.09
C ALA A 146 -11.95 9.85 5.34
N GLY A 147 -12.87 10.45 6.12
CA GLY A 147 -14.22 9.93 6.34
C GLY A 147 -14.99 9.80 5.03
N LYS A 148 -15.02 10.87 4.21
CA LYS A 148 -15.73 10.86 2.93
C LYS A 148 -15.13 9.90 1.90
N ILE A 149 -13.80 9.79 1.87
CA ILE A 149 -13.12 8.88 0.94
C ILE A 149 -13.37 7.43 1.34
N TYR A 150 -13.32 7.14 2.63
CA TYR A 150 -13.61 5.80 3.14
C TYR A 150 -15.08 5.39 2.92
N GLU A 151 -16.01 6.34 2.84
CA GLU A 151 -17.41 6.10 2.46
C GLU A 151 -17.56 5.70 0.99
N ASN A 152 -16.60 6.07 0.10
CA ASN A 152 -16.62 5.61 -1.28
C ASN A 152 -16.50 4.08 -1.33
N PRO A 153 -17.45 3.37 -1.99
CA PRO A 153 -17.45 1.90 -2.04
C PRO A 153 -16.19 1.31 -2.68
N GLU A 154 -15.58 1.99 -3.63
CA GLU A 154 -14.33 1.56 -4.27
C GLU A 154 -13.16 1.64 -3.27
N THR A 155 -12.99 2.79 -2.63
CA THR A 155 -11.94 2.99 -1.63
C THR A 155 -12.12 2.06 -0.43
N LYS A 156 -13.37 1.83 0.00
CA LYS A 156 -13.66 0.86 1.06
C LYS A 156 -13.22 -0.56 0.67
N ARG A 157 -13.54 -1.01 -0.55
CA ARG A 157 -13.09 -2.32 -1.06
C ARG A 157 -11.56 -2.40 -1.13
N TYR A 158 -10.92 -1.33 -1.59
CA TYR A 158 -9.46 -1.23 -1.64
C TYR A 158 -8.83 -1.41 -0.26
N VAL A 159 -9.26 -0.62 0.73
CA VAL A 159 -8.74 -0.69 2.11
C VAL A 159 -8.90 -2.08 2.69
N VAL A 160 -10.09 -2.69 2.57
CA VAL A 160 -10.35 -4.04 3.05
C VAL A 160 -9.45 -5.07 2.36
N SER A 161 -9.25 -4.93 1.03
CA SER A 161 -8.38 -5.83 0.27
C SER A 161 -6.92 -5.72 0.70
N VAL A 162 -6.41 -4.50 0.87
CA VAL A 162 -5.04 -4.29 1.34
C VAL A 162 -4.85 -4.84 2.76
N LEU A 163 -5.79 -4.60 3.67
CA LEU A 163 -5.69 -5.12 5.05
C LEU A 163 -5.70 -6.65 5.10
N ARG A 164 -6.53 -7.31 4.28
CA ARG A 164 -6.53 -8.77 4.14
C ARG A 164 -5.19 -9.30 3.65
N MET A 165 -4.66 -8.68 2.59
CA MET A 165 -3.35 -9.08 2.05
C MET A 165 -2.20 -8.74 2.99
N PHE A 166 -2.31 -7.69 3.79
CA PHE A 166 -1.34 -7.36 4.81
C PHE A 166 -1.23 -8.47 5.85
N GLU A 167 -2.36 -8.96 6.40
CA GLU A 167 -2.35 -10.09 7.32
C GLU A 167 -1.83 -11.38 6.65
N PHE A 168 -2.16 -11.61 5.38
CA PHE A 168 -1.62 -12.72 4.61
C PHE A 168 -0.09 -12.66 4.55
N PHE A 169 0.51 -11.55 4.10
CA PHE A 169 1.96 -11.41 3.97
C PHE A 169 2.69 -11.43 5.32
N LYS A 170 2.08 -11.00 6.40
CA LYS A 170 2.62 -11.16 7.77
C LYS A 170 2.76 -12.64 8.17
N GLY A 171 1.85 -13.49 7.71
CA GLY A 171 1.87 -14.93 7.95
C GLY A 171 2.73 -15.72 6.96
N PHE A 172 2.87 -15.24 5.73
CA PHE A 172 3.45 -15.96 4.59
C PHE A 172 4.91 -16.40 4.83
N GLY A 173 5.74 -15.51 5.39
CA GLY A 173 7.14 -15.83 5.70
C GLY A 173 7.32 -16.72 6.93
N LYS A 174 6.30 -16.88 7.78
CA LYS A 174 6.36 -17.75 8.95
C LYS A 174 6.05 -19.20 8.58
N ALA A 175 5.15 -19.43 7.62
CA ALA A 175 4.80 -20.78 7.16
C ALA A 175 5.99 -21.49 6.48
N LYS A 176 6.76 -20.78 5.63
CA LYS A 176 7.96 -21.34 4.96
C LYS A 176 9.13 -21.69 5.89
N LYS A 177 9.11 -21.26 7.14
CA LYS A 177 10.18 -21.59 8.11
C LYS A 177 9.99 -22.97 8.76
N TYR A 178 8.86 -23.62 8.52
CA TYR A 178 8.49 -24.91 9.10
C TYR A 178 8.32 -26.02 8.04
N GLU A 179 8.61 -25.74 6.76
CA GLU A 179 8.78 -26.71 5.67
C GLU A 179 10.27 -27.01 5.44
#